data_e7d25d8ec6233114f494c52508c96243
#
_entry.id   e7d25d8ec6233114f494c52508c96243
#
_cell.length_a   1.000
_cell.length_b   1.000
_cell.length_c   1.000
_cell.angle_alpha   90.00
_cell.angle_beta   90.00
_cell.angle_gamma   90.00
#
_symmetry.space_group_name_H-M   'P 1'
#
loop_
_entity.id
_entity.type
_entity.pdbx_description
1 polymer ?
#
loop_
_entity_poly.entity_id
_entity_poly.type
_entity_poly.pdbx_seq_one_letter_code
_entity_poly.pdbx_strand_id
1 'polypeptide(L)'
;MMPVVEAITTTVFRLPMEGELKWGKSSRLAEVRHVLVEVRLSDGSIGMAEAPPRPTIYGETEYSITSVIAHELAPRLAGKPADQIAASLNEVKNNHTAKGAIDMAVHHALAQGRGISLAEHLGATQARLKVSYILGIGARDVVLAEAERVVAHGVRVLKVKVGRQWDEDIARIRDLQQMFGDAVSLYADANECLDVG
;
A
#
# COMPACT_ATOMS: atom_id res chain seq x y z
N MET A 1 18.45 -10.46 -24.95
CA MET A 1 19.09 -10.93 -23.71
C MET A 1 18.31 -10.35 -22.54
N MET A 2 18.10 -11.11 -21.45
CA MET A 2 17.41 -10.57 -20.28
C MET A 2 18.27 -9.46 -19.66
N PRO A 3 17.73 -8.25 -19.39
CA PRO A 3 18.49 -7.21 -18.76
C PRO A 3 18.86 -7.58 -17.31
N VAL A 4 19.97 -7.04 -16.81
CA VAL A 4 20.42 -7.26 -15.45
C VAL A 4 20.19 -6.02 -14.59
N VAL A 5 20.10 -6.20 -13.26
CA VAL A 5 20.00 -5.09 -12.32
C VAL A 5 21.33 -4.32 -12.31
N GLU A 6 21.30 -3.05 -12.71
CA GLU A 6 22.47 -2.17 -12.75
C GLU A 6 22.61 -1.36 -11.46
N ALA A 7 21.51 -0.77 -10.99
CA ALA A 7 21.50 0.05 -9.78
C ALA A 7 20.14 -0.02 -9.08
N ILE A 8 20.17 0.14 -7.75
CA ILE A 8 18.99 0.33 -6.91
C ILE A 8 19.25 1.55 -6.04
N THR A 9 18.38 2.54 -6.10
CA THR A 9 18.47 3.76 -5.29
C THR A 9 17.19 3.96 -4.46
N THR A 10 17.31 4.69 -3.37
CA THR A 10 16.18 4.97 -2.47
C THR A 10 16.09 6.46 -2.15
N THR A 11 14.87 6.98 -2.10
CA THR A 11 14.58 8.36 -1.69
C THR A 11 13.45 8.35 -0.67
N VAL A 12 13.67 8.91 0.52
CA VAL A 12 12.64 9.11 1.53
C VAL A 12 11.86 10.37 1.20
N PHE A 13 10.52 10.26 1.16
CA PHE A 13 9.66 11.41 0.94
C PHE A 13 8.48 11.41 1.90
N ARG A 14 7.81 12.56 2.01
CA ARG A 14 6.66 12.78 2.89
C ARG A 14 5.54 13.43 2.12
N LEU A 15 4.32 12.97 2.39
CA LEU A 15 3.11 13.55 1.84
C LEU A 15 2.15 13.87 2.99
N PRO A 16 1.69 15.12 3.13
CA PRO A 16 0.62 15.44 4.04
C PRO A 16 -0.68 14.79 3.57
N MET A 17 -1.52 14.37 4.50
CA MET A 17 -2.86 13.88 4.18
C MET A 17 -3.88 15.03 4.24
N GLU A 18 -4.92 14.95 3.44
CA GLU A 18 -6.11 15.77 3.63
C GLU A 18 -6.90 15.22 4.82
N GLY A 19 -6.75 15.84 5.99
CA GLY A 19 -7.32 15.37 7.24
C GLY A 19 -6.46 14.32 7.95
N GLU A 20 -7.08 13.54 8.83
CA GLU A 20 -6.42 12.54 9.64
C GLU A 20 -7.17 11.21 9.58
N LEU A 21 -6.49 10.13 9.21
CA LEU A 21 -7.05 8.79 9.28
C LEU A 21 -6.86 8.22 10.68
N LYS A 22 -7.95 7.81 11.33
CA LYS A 22 -7.94 7.16 12.65
C LYS A 22 -8.46 5.74 12.57
N TRP A 23 -7.81 4.82 13.28
CA TRP A 23 -8.21 3.41 13.35
C TRP A 23 -7.71 2.75 14.63
N GLY A 24 -8.25 1.58 14.95
CA GLY A 24 -7.86 0.82 16.13
C GLY A 24 -8.03 1.60 17.43
N LYS A 25 -7.39 1.17 18.51
CA LYS A 25 -7.52 1.76 19.84
C LYS A 25 -7.00 3.21 19.92
N SER A 26 -5.88 3.52 19.26
CA SER A 26 -5.22 4.84 19.36
C SER A 26 -4.48 5.31 18.11
N SER A 27 -4.48 4.52 17.04
CA SER A 27 -3.70 4.83 15.83
C SER A 27 -4.28 6.01 15.06
N ARG A 28 -3.38 6.84 14.53
CA ARG A 28 -3.71 7.99 13.68
C ARG A 28 -2.61 8.24 12.67
N LEU A 29 -2.97 8.81 11.53
CA LEU A 29 -2.05 9.16 10.46
C LEU A 29 -2.50 10.49 9.82
N ALA A 30 -1.64 11.49 9.89
CA ALA A 30 -1.84 12.81 9.28
C ALA A 30 -0.79 13.11 8.18
N GLU A 31 0.28 12.32 8.14
CA GLU A 31 1.36 12.40 7.15
C GLU A 31 1.81 10.98 6.82
N VAL A 32 2.01 10.68 5.54
CA VAL A 32 2.67 9.44 5.13
C VAL A 32 4.14 9.70 4.85
N ARG A 33 4.99 8.79 5.31
CA ARG A 33 6.41 8.72 4.96
C ARG A 33 6.61 7.43 4.17
N HIS A 34 7.17 7.56 2.98
CA HIS A 34 7.45 6.40 2.15
C HIS A 34 8.90 6.45 1.66
N VAL A 35 9.41 5.29 1.29
CA VAL A 35 10.69 5.16 0.60
C VAL A 35 10.39 4.83 -0.85
N LEU A 36 10.68 5.74 -1.77
CA LEU A 36 10.69 5.46 -3.19
C LEU A 36 11.91 4.59 -3.50
N VAL A 37 11.70 3.47 -4.13
CA VAL A 37 12.73 2.55 -4.62
C VAL A 37 12.75 2.67 -6.13
N GLU A 38 13.91 3.01 -6.68
CA GLU A 38 14.16 3.05 -8.12
C GLU A 38 15.13 1.94 -8.50
N VAL A 39 14.80 1.16 -9.50
CA VAL A 39 15.65 0.11 -10.08
C VAL A 39 15.95 0.48 -11.52
N ARG A 40 17.25 0.52 -11.86
CA ARG A 40 17.74 0.66 -13.23
C ARG A 40 18.23 -0.69 -13.74
N LEU A 41 17.84 -1.04 -14.95
CA LEU A 41 18.31 -2.22 -15.65
C LEU A 41 19.33 -1.86 -16.73
N SER A 42 20.14 -2.83 -17.15
CA SER A 42 21.23 -2.66 -18.12
C SER A 42 20.82 -2.27 -19.54
N ASP A 43 19.52 -2.33 -19.85
CA ASP A 43 18.95 -1.84 -21.11
C ASP A 43 18.52 -0.36 -21.02
N GLY A 44 18.77 0.29 -19.88
CA GLY A 44 18.40 1.67 -19.59
C GLY A 44 16.98 1.84 -19.05
N SER A 45 16.17 0.78 -18.97
CA SER A 45 14.82 0.87 -18.39
C SER A 45 14.89 1.13 -16.89
N ILE A 46 13.93 1.93 -16.39
CA ILE A 46 13.84 2.34 -14.99
C ILE A 46 12.46 2.00 -14.46
N GLY A 47 12.43 1.30 -13.33
CA GLY A 47 11.19 1.02 -12.62
C GLY A 47 11.20 1.61 -11.23
N MET A 48 10.02 1.94 -10.73
CA MET A 48 9.83 2.57 -9.43
C MET A 48 8.73 1.87 -8.65
N ALA A 49 8.89 1.82 -7.34
CA ALA A 49 7.87 1.39 -6.40
C ALA A 49 8.04 2.08 -5.04
N GLU A 50 6.98 2.10 -4.24
CA GLU A 50 7.02 2.67 -2.90
C GLU A 50 7.08 1.56 -1.84
N ALA A 51 7.93 1.76 -0.85
CA ALA A 51 7.99 0.95 0.37
C ALA A 51 7.40 1.76 1.53
N PRO A 52 6.17 1.47 1.98
CA PRO A 52 5.53 2.18 3.09
C PRO A 52 6.02 1.64 4.45
N PRO A 53 6.79 2.42 5.22
CA PRO A 53 7.18 2.01 6.58
C PRO A 53 5.95 1.92 7.48
N ARG A 54 5.88 0.87 8.29
CA ARG A 54 4.83 0.68 9.31
C ARG A 54 5.44 -0.02 10.53
N PRO A 55 6.20 0.71 11.38
CA PRO A 55 6.95 0.11 12.48
C PRO A 55 6.06 -0.63 13.48
N THR A 56 4.83 -0.17 13.68
CA THR A 56 3.88 -0.79 14.61
C THR A 56 3.09 -1.97 14.00
N ILE A 57 3.23 -2.24 12.70
CA ILE A 57 2.51 -3.31 12.01
C ILE A 57 3.47 -4.38 11.51
N TYR A 58 4.52 -3.99 10.75
CA TYR A 58 5.52 -4.95 10.23
C TYR A 58 6.92 -4.75 10.79
N GLY A 59 7.14 -3.78 11.68
CA GLY A 59 8.44 -3.52 12.29
C GLY A 59 9.45 -2.79 11.42
N GLU A 60 9.11 -2.42 10.18
CA GLU A 60 10.03 -1.75 9.27
C GLU A 60 9.84 -0.21 9.31
N THR A 61 10.97 0.51 9.35
CA THR A 61 11.06 1.98 9.33
C THR A 61 11.72 2.45 8.04
N GLU A 62 11.62 3.76 7.72
CA GLU A 62 12.37 4.32 6.58
C GLU A 62 13.88 4.04 6.69
N TYR A 63 14.43 4.05 7.89
CA TYR A 63 15.87 3.79 8.14
C TYR A 63 16.23 2.32 7.91
N SER A 64 15.43 1.38 8.41
CA SER A 64 15.68 -0.05 8.20
C SER A 64 15.51 -0.43 6.73
N ILE A 65 14.49 0.11 6.04
CA ILE A 65 14.25 -0.13 4.61
C ILE A 65 15.42 0.41 3.77
N THR A 66 15.81 1.66 3.94
CA THR A 66 16.90 2.24 3.16
C THR A 66 18.24 1.55 3.44
N SER A 67 18.52 1.23 4.71
CA SER A 67 19.74 0.54 5.11
C SER A 67 19.84 -0.88 4.54
N VAL A 68 18.80 -1.68 4.67
CA VAL A 68 18.81 -3.07 4.15
C VAL A 68 18.89 -3.09 2.62
N ILE A 69 18.24 -2.14 1.94
CA ILE A 69 18.36 -2.03 0.48
C ILE A 69 19.81 -1.70 0.10
N ALA A 70 20.42 -0.67 0.71
CA ALA A 70 21.73 -0.21 0.34
C ALA A 70 22.87 -1.21 0.66
N HIS A 71 22.78 -1.89 1.82
CA HIS A 71 23.91 -2.67 2.33
C HIS A 71 23.74 -4.19 2.16
N GLU A 72 22.50 -4.67 1.98
CA GLU A 72 22.24 -6.09 1.89
C GLU A 72 21.62 -6.51 0.54
N LEU A 73 20.55 -5.84 0.08
CA LEU A 73 19.81 -6.27 -1.09
C LEU A 73 20.45 -5.81 -2.40
N ALA A 74 20.78 -4.53 -2.55
CA ALA A 74 21.36 -4.01 -3.79
C ALA A 74 22.68 -4.69 -4.16
N PRO A 75 23.64 -4.94 -3.23
CA PRO A 75 24.87 -5.66 -3.58
C PRO A 75 24.64 -7.10 -4.05
N ARG A 76 23.62 -7.79 -3.52
CA ARG A 76 23.27 -9.16 -3.94
C ARG A 76 22.60 -9.23 -5.30
N LEU A 77 21.91 -8.15 -5.68
CA LEU A 77 21.12 -8.08 -6.91
C LEU A 77 21.93 -7.51 -8.08
N ALA A 78 23.00 -6.77 -7.82
CA ALA A 78 23.84 -6.16 -8.87
C ALA A 78 24.35 -7.23 -9.86
N GLY A 79 24.11 -7.01 -11.14
CA GLY A 79 24.46 -7.92 -12.23
C GLY A 79 23.58 -9.17 -12.35
N LYS A 80 22.58 -9.37 -11.51
CA LYS A 80 21.64 -10.50 -11.64
C LYS A 80 20.61 -10.25 -12.73
N PRO A 81 20.22 -11.28 -13.50
CA PRO A 81 19.10 -11.17 -14.44
C PRO A 81 17.82 -10.74 -13.71
N ALA A 82 17.10 -9.81 -14.31
CA ALA A 82 15.92 -9.19 -13.69
C ALA A 82 14.78 -10.19 -13.38
N ASP A 83 14.71 -11.30 -14.13
CA ASP A 83 13.74 -12.38 -13.91
C ASP A 83 14.19 -13.43 -12.86
N GLN A 84 15.39 -13.28 -12.29
CA GLN A 84 15.97 -14.24 -11.33
C GLN A 84 16.27 -13.63 -9.95
N ILE A 85 15.74 -12.44 -9.66
CA ILE A 85 16.02 -11.73 -8.38
C ILE A 85 15.41 -12.39 -7.16
N ALA A 86 14.33 -13.16 -7.32
CA ALA A 86 13.56 -13.72 -6.21
C ALA A 86 14.41 -14.60 -5.26
N ALA A 87 15.33 -15.40 -5.81
CA ALA A 87 16.24 -16.23 -5.01
C ALA A 87 17.13 -15.37 -4.10
N SER A 88 17.77 -14.33 -4.68
CA SER A 88 18.64 -13.41 -3.94
C SER A 88 17.88 -12.56 -2.90
N LEU A 89 16.65 -12.13 -3.21
CA LEU A 89 15.79 -11.45 -2.23
C LEU A 89 15.48 -12.37 -1.03
N ASN A 90 15.31 -13.67 -1.22
CA ASN A 90 14.97 -14.62 -0.19
C ASN A 90 16.15 -15.04 0.70
N GLU A 91 17.39 -14.75 0.31
CA GLU A 91 18.56 -14.92 1.16
C GLU A 91 18.50 -14.01 2.40
N VAL A 92 17.97 -12.79 2.25
CA VAL A 92 17.77 -11.85 3.35
C VAL A 92 16.45 -12.16 4.04
N LYS A 93 16.49 -12.53 5.33
CA LYS A 93 15.29 -12.85 6.10
C LYS A 93 14.51 -11.59 6.46
N ASN A 94 13.19 -11.73 6.63
CA ASN A 94 12.28 -10.61 6.91
C ASN A 94 12.37 -9.47 5.84
N ASN A 95 12.26 -8.22 6.25
CA ASN A 95 12.38 -7.03 5.38
C ASN A 95 11.44 -7.09 4.16
N HIS A 96 10.19 -7.50 4.40
CA HIS A 96 9.22 -7.77 3.34
C HIS A 96 8.83 -6.53 2.56
N THR A 97 8.76 -5.36 3.23
CA THR A 97 8.43 -4.08 2.59
C THR A 97 9.55 -3.66 1.62
N ALA A 98 10.81 -3.76 2.06
CA ALA A 98 11.95 -3.46 1.21
C ALA A 98 12.04 -4.40 0.00
N LYS A 99 11.88 -5.71 0.23
CA LYS A 99 11.93 -6.73 -0.83
C LYS A 99 10.79 -6.58 -1.83
N GLY A 100 9.57 -6.37 -1.33
CA GLY A 100 8.40 -6.17 -2.18
C GLY A 100 8.52 -4.93 -3.06
N ALA A 101 9.08 -3.83 -2.54
CA ALA A 101 9.30 -2.64 -3.34
C ALA A 101 10.35 -2.86 -4.46
N ILE A 102 11.44 -3.58 -4.18
CA ILE A 102 12.42 -3.95 -5.22
C ILE A 102 11.77 -4.83 -6.28
N ASP A 103 11.03 -5.87 -5.88
CA ASP A 103 10.34 -6.77 -6.78
C ASP A 103 9.38 -6.02 -7.71
N MET A 104 8.51 -5.18 -7.15
CA MET A 104 7.62 -4.33 -7.93
C MET A 104 8.36 -3.38 -8.88
N ALA A 105 9.45 -2.76 -8.42
CA ALA A 105 10.25 -1.85 -9.24
C ALA A 105 10.93 -2.58 -10.41
N VAL A 106 11.43 -3.80 -10.20
CA VAL A 106 12.00 -4.62 -11.28
C VAL A 106 10.93 -5.00 -12.31
N HIS A 107 9.75 -5.44 -11.88
CA HIS A 107 8.64 -5.72 -12.80
C HIS A 107 8.20 -4.47 -13.57
N HIS A 108 8.19 -3.30 -12.92
CA HIS A 108 7.91 -2.03 -13.60
C HIS A 108 8.98 -1.69 -14.64
N ALA A 109 10.27 -1.85 -14.32
CA ALA A 109 11.36 -1.64 -15.27
C ALA A 109 11.25 -2.58 -16.49
N LEU A 110 10.95 -3.86 -16.27
CA LEU A 110 10.76 -4.84 -17.35
C LEU A 110 9.57 -4.49 -18.26
N ALA A 111 8.47 -3.98 -17.69
CA ALA A 111 7.33 -3.51 -18.46
C ALA A 111 7.70 -2.27 -19.30
N GLN A 112 8.41 -1.31 -18.71
CA GLN A 112 8.92 -0.11 -19.38
C GLN A 112 9.85 -0.47 -20.56
N GLY A 113 10.81 -1.37 -20.35
CA GLY A 113 11.73 -1.81 -21.40
C GLY A 113 11.04 -2.51 -22.56
N ARG A 114 9.84 -3.08 -22.34
CA ARG A 114 9.00 -3.68 -23.39
C ARG A 114 8.00 -2.70 -24.01
N GLY A 115 7.86 -1.49 -23.47
CA GLY A 115 6.87 -0.49 -23.90
C GLY A 115 5.43 -0.90 -23.62
N ILE A 116 5.17 -1.72 -22.58
CA ILE A 116 3.85 -2.18 -22.17
C ILE A 116 3.51 -1.70 -20.76
N SER A 117 2.23 -1.75 -20.39
CA SER A 117 1.82 -1.45 -19.02
C SER A 117 2.27 -2.54 -18.03
N LEU A 118 2.46 -2.18 -16.75
CA LEU A 118 2.73 -3.17 -15.70
C LEU A 118 1.60 -4.20 -15.58
N ALA A 119 0.34 -3.77 -15.75
CA ALA A 119 -0.80 -4.67 -15.74
C ALA A 119 -0.72 -5.73 -16.84
N GLU A 120 -0.37 -5.32 -18.05
CA GLU A 120 -0.16 -6.23 -19.19
C GLU A 120 1.04 -7.17 -18.95
N HIS A 121 2.15 -6.62 -18.43
CA HIS A 121 3.33 -7.41 -18.06
C HIS A 121 3.01 -8.52 -17.04
N LEU A 122 2.12 -8.23 -16.10
CA LEU A 122 1.66 -9.17 -15.07
C LEU A 122 0.50 -10.07 -15.54
N GLY A 123 0.07 -9.98 -16.80
CA GLY A 123 -0.99 -10.80 -17.36
C GLY A 123 -2.39 -10.45 -16.87
N ALA A 124 -2.64 -9.20 -16.54
CA ALA A 124 -3.95 -8.75 -16.08
C ALA A 124 -5.01 -8.96 -17.18
N THR A 125 -6.11 -9.60 -16.81
CA THR A 125 -7.25 -9.87 -17.70
C THR A 125 -8.43 -8.91 -17.48
N GLN A 126 -8.37 -8.09 -16.43
CA GLN A 126 -9.42 -7.15 -16.07
C GLN A 126 -8.93 -5.71 -16.20
N ALA A 127 -9.69 -4.88 -16.91
CA ALA A 127 -9.38 -3.45 -17.07
C ALA A 127 -9.80 -2.61 -15.85
N ARG A 128 -10.67 -3.12 -14.99
CA ARG A 128 -11.21 -2.41 -13.82
C ARG A 128 -11.31 -3.33 -12.61
N LEU A 129 -10.96 -2.77 -11.45
CA LEU A 129 -11.12 -3.43 -10.15
C LEU A 129 -12.04 -2.58 -9.28
N LYS A 130 -12.91 -3.24 -8.48
CA LYS A 130 -13.65 -2.56 -7.43
C LYS A 130 -12.68 -2.15 -6.34
N VAL A 131 -12.69 -0.87 -5.98
CA VAL A 131 -11.93 -0.35 -4.85
C VAL A 131 -12.81 -0.24 -3.62
N SER A 132 -12.23 -0.47 -2.45
CA SER A 132 -12.83 -0.18 -1.16
C SER A 132 -12.26 1.13 -0.62
N TYR A 133 -13.15 2.05 -0.24
CA TYR A 133 -12.74 3.29 0.43
C TYR A 133 -12.83 3.13 1.94
N ILE A 134 -11.79 3.57 2.65
CA ILE A 134 -11.72 3.46 4.12
C ILE A 134 -12.29 4.71 4.76
N LEU A 135 -13.38 4.56 5.48
CA LEU A 135 -13.91 5.58 6.39
C LEU A 135 -13.24 5.41 7.76
N GLY A 136 -12.47 6.42 8.18
CA GLY A 136 -11.79 6.44 9.46
C GLY A 136 -12.75 6.60 10.63
N ILE A 137 -12.24 6.40 11.87
CA ILE A 137 -12.99 6.72 13.09
C ILE A 137 -13.05 8.23 13.24
N GLY A 138 -14.24 8.79 13.31
CA GLY A 138 -14.48 10.23 13.43
C GLY A 138 -15.89 10.56 13.89
N ALA A 139 -16.22 11.85 14.01
CA ALA A 139 -17.56 12.31 14.31
C ALA A 139 -18.54 11.79 13.24
N ARG A 140 -19.75 11.42 13.67
CA ARG A 140 -20.76 10.75 12.84
C ARG A 140 -21.07 11.54 11.56
N ASP A 141 -21.35 12.83 11.69
CA ASP A 141 -21.66 13.74 10.60
C ASP A 141 -20.51 13.86 9.59
N VAL A 142 -19.26 13.94 10.06
CA VAL A 142 -18.06 14.00 9.22
C VAL A 142 -17.90 12.72 8.38
N VAL A 143 -18.06 11.56 9.02
CA VAL A 143 -17.92 10.27 8.33
C VAL A 143 -19.04 10.06 7.31
N LEU A 144 -20.28 10.48 7.62
CA LEU A 144 -21.40 10.38 6.70
C LEU A 144 -21.21 11.31 5.48
N ALA A 145 -20.77 12.55 5.69
CA ALA A 145 -20.48 13.49 4.61
C ALA A 145 -19.32 12.98 3.70
N GLU A 146 -18.29 12.39 4.29
CA GLU A 146 -17.21 11.77 3.55
C GLU A 146 -17.71 10.59 2.70
N ALA A 147 -18.57 9.75 3.26
CA ALA A 147 -19.19 8.63 2.55
C ALA A 147 -20.02 9.10 1.35
N GLU A 148 -20.88 10.13 1.54
CA GLU A 148 -21.64 10.73 0.44
C GLU A 148 -20.72 11.21 -0.69
N ARG A 149 -19.68 11.95 -0.34
CA ARG A 149 -18.71 12.48 -1.29
C ARG A 149 -18.06 11.38 -2.13
N VAL A 150 -17.55 10.32 -1.49
CA VAL A 150 -16.84 9.26 -2.22
C VAL A 150 -17.78 8.36 -3.02
N VAL A 151 -19.00 8.13 -2.55
CA VAL A 151 -20.03 7.41 -3.30
C VAL A 151 -20.46 8.19 -4.54
N ALA A 152 -20.59 9.53 -4.44
CA ALA A 152 -20.84 10.40 -5.59
C ALA A 152 -19.72 10.31 -6.65
N HIS A 153 -18.48 10.05 -6.23
CA HIS A 153 -17.33 9.81 -7.14
C HIS A 153 -17.21 8.36 -7.64
N GLY A 154 -18.22 7.54 -7.38
CA GLY A 154 -18.30 6.19 -7.96
C GLY A 154 -17.81 5.04 -7.06
N VAL A 155 -17.39 5.31 -5.83
CA VAL A 155 -17.07 4.25 -4.85
C VAL A 155 -18.36 3.45 -4.52
N ARG A 156 -18.24 2.13 -4.45
CA ARG A 156 -19.37 1.23 -4.16
C ARG A 156 -19.07 0.23 -3.05
N VAL A 157 -17.91 0.32 -2.43
CA VAL A 157 -17.52 -0.50 -1.28
C VAL A 157 -16.91 0.41 -0.22
N LEU A 158 -17.47 0.43 0.98
CA LEU A 158 -16.98 1.22 2.10
C LEU A 158 -16.48 0.29 3.21
N LYS A 159 -15.23 0.49 3.62
CA LYS A 159 -14.62 -0.13 4.80
C LYS A 159 -14.75 0.82 5.98
N VAL A 160 -15.60 0.48 6.94
CA VAL A 160 -15.89 1.33 8.08
C VAL A 160 -15.00 0.93 9.25
N LYS A 161 -14.16 1.85 9.73
CA LYS A 161 -13.35 1.63 10.92
C LYS A 161 -14.20 1.76 12.18
N VAL A 162 -14.13 0.74 13.05
CA VAL A 162 -14.89 0.62 14.30
C VAL A 162 -13.98 0.21 15.47
N GLY A 163 -14.49 0.20 16.70
CA GLY A 163 -13.82 -0.41 17.85
C GLY A 163 -13.40 0.56 18.95
N ARG A 164 -13.75 1.86 18.86
CA ARG A 164 -13.53 2.81 19.96
C ARG A 164 -14.76 3.07 20.80
N GLN A 165 -15.94 3.14 20.17
CA GLN A 165 -17.22 3.44 20.80
C GLN A 165 -18.30 2.64 20.09
N TRP A 166 -18.58 1.43 20.56
CA TRP A 166 -19.43 0.46 19.86
C TRP A 166 -20.84 0.97 19.53
N ASP A 167 -21.47 1.71 20.43
CA ASP A 167 -22.81 2.25 20.18
C ASP A 167 -22.81 3.29 19.06
N GLU A 168 -21.82 4.17 19.03
CA GLU A 168 -21.60 5.14 17.98
C GLU A 168 -21.23 4.46 16.63
N ASP A 169 -20.41 3.42 16.69
CA ASP A 169 -20.00 2.66 15.51
C ASP A 169 -21.20 1.93 14.89
N ILE A 170 -22.06 1.32 15.71
CA ILE A 170 -23.30 0.66 15.29
C ILE A 170 -24.28 1.69 14.68
N ALA A 171 -24.46 2.84 15.35
CA ALA A 171 -25.32 3.90 14.84
C ALA A 171 -24.86 4.39 13.47
N ARG A 172 -23.56 4.62 13.31
CA ARG A 172 -22.94 5.05 12.04
C ARG A 172 -23.15 4.03 10.92
N ILE A 173 -22.96 2.74 11.20
CA ILE A 173 -23.19 1.67 10.22
C ILE A 173 -24.68 1.65 9.79
N ARG A 174 -25.60 1.80 10.73
CA ARG A 174 -27.04 1.87 10.41
C ARG A 174 -27.38 3.05 9.51
N ASP A 175 -26.80 4.21 9.78
CA ASP A 175 -27.00 5.39 8.94
C ASP A 175 -26.49 5.17 7.52
N LEU A 176 -25.27 4.62 7.38
CA LEU A 176 -24.71 4.31 6.07
C LEU A 176 -25.59 3.31 5.30
N GLN A 177 -26.13 2.29 6.00
CA GLN A 177 -27.07 1.35 5.40
C GLN A 177 -28.38 2.03 4.98
N GLN A 178 -28.89 2.94 5.80
CA GLN A 178 -30.09 3.70 5.47
C GLN A 178 -29.88 4.66 4.30
N MET A 179 -28.71 5.30 4.24
CA MET A 179 -28.38 6.26 3.16
C MET A 179 -28.19 5.59 1.81
N PHE A 180 -27.56 4.43 1.77
CA PHE A 180 -27.10 3.84 0.50
C PHE A 180 -27.81 2.52 0.14
N GLY A 181 -28.44 1.85 1.10
CA GLY A 181 -29.11 0.56 0.87
C GLY A 181 -28.18 -0.43 0.16
N ASP A 182 -28.71 -1.13 -0.82
CA ASP A 182 -27.97 -2.12 -1.61
C ASP A 182 -27.02 -1.53 -2.67
N ALA A 183 -27.04 -0.20 -2.83
CA ALA A 183 -26.16 0.47 -3.81
C ALA A 183 -24.68 0.46 -3.39
N VAL A 184 -24.38 0.28 -2.10
CA VAL A 184 -23.05 0.29 -1.53
C VAL A 184 -22.86 -0.90 -0.61
N SER A 185 -21.80 -1.67 -0.82
CA SER A 185 -21.40 -2.74 0.09
C SER A 185 -20.65 -2.15 1.28
N LEU A 186 -21.03 -2.55 2.50
CA LEU A 186 -20.36 -2.14 3.73
C LEU A 186 -19.65 -3.33 4.38
N TYR A 187 -18.46 -3.11 4.93
CA TYR A 187 -17.84 -4.03 5.87
C TYR A 187 -17.10 -3.27 6.98
N ALA A 188 -17.18 -3.82 8.20
CA ALA A 188 -16.55 -3.22 9.38
C ALA A 188 -15.15 -3.82 9.60
N ASP A 189 -14.23 -2.99 10.08
CA ASP A 189 -12.90 -3.40 10.48
C ASP A 189 -12.58 -2.82 11.85
N ALA A 190 -12.61 -3.69 12.85
CA ALA A 190 -12.29 -3.34 14.24
C ALA A 190 -10.78 -3.30 14.51
N ASN A 191 -9.95 -3.69 13.52
CA ASN A 191 -8.53 -3.89 13.73
C ASN A 191 -8.30 -4.80 14.97
N GLU A 192 -7.43 -4.41 15.87
CA GLU A 192 -7.09 -5.18 17.08
C GLU A 192 -7.86 -4.69 18.32
N CYS A 193 -9.13 -4.25 18.14
CA CYS A 193 -9.95 -3.69 19.23
C CYS A 193 -10.73 -4.74 20.03
N LEU A 194 -10.84 -5.96 19.52
CA LEU A 194 -11.54 -7.06 20.18
C LEU A 194 -10.55 -7.90 20.99
N ASP A 195 -10.93 -8.21 22.22
CA ASP A 195 -10.22 -9.17 23.06
C ASP A 195 -10.97 -10.51 23.04
N VAL A 196 -10.25 -11.60 23.25
CA VAL A 196 -10.87 -12.91 23.46
C VAL A 196 -11.37 -12.92 24.90
N GLY A 197 -12.67 -12.73 25.08
CA GLY A 197 -13.35 -12.80 26.36
C GLY A 197 -13.62 -14.24 26.82
#